data_8bd5dd6d91b9e6f6d6d72c804fb97fbf
#
_entry.id   8bd5dd6d91b9e6f6d6d72c804fb97fbf
#
_cell.length_a   1.000
_cell.length_b   1.000
_cell.length_c   1.000
_cell.angle_alpha   90.00
_cell.angle_beta   90.00
_cell.angle_gamma   90.00
#
_symmetry.space_group_name_H-M   'P 1'
#
loop_
_entity.id
_entity.type
_entity.pdbx_description
1 polymer ?
#
loop_
_entity_poly.entity_id
_entity_poly.type
_entity_poly.pdbx_seq_one_letter_code
_entity_poly.pdbx_strand_id
1 'polypeptide(L)'
;NEDDYYTKNTFVGTVELSEVFSKFGINDGECGWIPSKLGQFLRLNRGVFMQKEDCMKLVSVLKNFTANAKTEIQKQRDPSGSMAEVYRSQVESNLPKSFTINIAIFKGTAKTPIEVEFDHYLSNGDVLLQLVSPGANELAEDYRDKCIDEVLDGIRAIAPDIAILEI
;
A
#
# COMPACT_ATOMS: atom_id res chain seq x y z
N ASN A 1 -26.04 40.08 13.25
CA ASN A 1 -27.49 39.85 13.31
C ASN A 1 -27.76 38.92 14.49
N GLU A 2 -28.27 39.50 15.60
CA GLU A 2 -28.60 38.75 16.81
C GLU A 2 -29.77 37.76 16.64
N ASP A 3 -30.42 37.78 15.49
CA ASP A 3 -31.60 36.92 15.20
C ASP A 3 -31.30 35.58 14.56
N ASP A 4 -30.06 35.22 14.31
CA ASP A 4 -29.70 33.99 13.59
C ASP A 4 -29.14 32.89 14.52
N TYR A 5 -29.67 32.81 15.72
CA TYR A 5 -29.34 31.76 16.70
C TYR A 5 -29.72 30.34 16.25
N TYR A 6 -30.43 30.19 15.15
CA TYR A 6 -30.97 28.90 14.69
C TYR A 6 -30.26 28.30 13.47
N THR A 7 -29.45 29.05 12.76
CA THR A 7 -28.66 28.52 11.62
C THR A 7 -27.27 28.13 12.10
N LYS A 8 -27.16 26.89 12.60
CA LYS A 8 -25.84 26.29 12.87
C LYS A 8 -25.25 25.81 11.56
N ASN A 9 -24.24 26.48 11.06
CA ASN A 9 -23.43 25.96 9.97
C ASN A 9 -22.46 24.92 10.53
N THR A 10 -22.53 23.73 10.00
CA THR A 10 -21.61 22.64 10.33
C THR A 10 -20.69 22.38 9.15
N PHE A 11 -19.39 22.34 9.38
CA PHE A 11 -18.38 21.93 8.42
C PHE A 11 -17.81 20.61 8.87
N VAL A 12 -17.77 19.63 7.98
CA VAL A 12 -17.20 18.32 8.24
C VAL A 12 -15.94 18.18 7.38
N GLY A 13 -14.82 17.94 8.03
CA GLY A 13 -13.56 17.59 7.36
C GLY A 13 -13.33 16.09 7.43
N THR A 14 -12.86 15.50 6.33
CA THR A 14 -12.48 14.08 6.27
C THR A 14 -11.08 13.94 5.71
N VAL A 15 -10.31 13.02 6.28
CA VAL A 15 -9.00 12.66 5.76
C VAL A 15 -9.17 11.44 4.85
N GLU A 16 -8.80 11.58 3.59
CA GLU A 16 -8.95 10.51 2.59
C GLU A 16 -7.59 9.95 2.17
N LEU A 17 -7.50 8.64 2.05
CA LEU A 17 -6.30 7.99 1.49
C LEU A 17 -6.02 8.49 0.07
N SER A 18 -4.76 8.61 -0.27
CA SER A 18 -4.38 8.94 -1.63
C SER A 18 -4.76 7.80 -2.58
N GLU A 19 -5.10 8.14 -3.80
CA GLU A 19 -5.45 7.17 -4.84
C GLU A 19 -4.32 6.18 -5.11
N VAL A 20 -3.08 6.65 -5.02
CA VAL A 20 -1.89 5.81 -5.23
C VAL A 20 -1.74 4.81 -4.09
N PHE A 21 -1.84 5.24 -2.84
CA PHE A 21 -1.74 4.35 -1.67
C PHE A 21 -2.83 3.26 -1.72
N SER A 22 -4.08 3.66 -1.98
CA SER A 22 -5.20 2.71 -2.10
C SER A 22 -5.00 1.70 -3.23
N LYS A 23 -4.44 2.12 -4.38
CA LYS A 23 -4.19 1.23 -5.52
C LYS A 23 -3.10 0.19 -5.26
N PHE A 24 -2.16 0.46 -4.37
CA PHE A 24 -1.15 -0.52 -3.98
C PHE A 24 -1.74 -1.67 -3.17
N GLY A 25 -2.81 -1.44 -2.41
CA GLY A 25 -3.42 -2.44 -1.54
C GLY A 25 -2.47 -2.92 -0.44
N ILE A 26 -1.68 -2.01 0.14
CA ILE A 26 -0.74 -2.34 1.22
C ILE A 26 -1.55 -2.65 2.48
N ASN A 27 -1.23 -3.77 3.12
CA ASN A 27 -1.92 -4.31 4.30
C ASN A 27 -3.42 -4.64 4.06
N ASP A 28 -3.85 -4.68 2.80
CA ASP A 28 -5.18 -5.14 2.43
C ASP A 28 -5.16 -6.66 2.23
N GLY A 29 -5.67 -7.39 3.21
CA GLY A 29 -5.69 -8.86 3.19
C GLY A 29 -6.54 -9.46 2.06
N GLU A 30 -7.40 -8.68 1.43
CA GLU A 30 -8.21 -9.10 0.28
C GLU A 30 -7.51 -8.83 -1.06
N CYS A 31 -6.51 -7.94 -1.06
CA CYS A 31 -5.77 -7.56 -2.26
C CYS A 31 -4.66 -8.58 -2.58
N GLY A 32 -4.92 -9.47 -3.52
CA GLY A 32 -3.95 -10.43 -4.03
C GLY A 32 -3.50 -10.10 -5.45
N TRP A 33 -2.20 -9.97 -5.65
CA TRP A 33 -1.60 -9.66 -6.94
C TRP A 33 -1.08 -10.90 -7.66
N ILE A 34 -1.52 -11.14 -8.90
CA ILE A 34 -0.79 -12.04 -9.79
C ILE A 34 0.58 -11.41 -10.07
N PRO A 35 1.71 -12.15 -9.91
CA PRO A 35 3.05 -11.57 -10.01
C PRO A 35 3.30 -10.75 -11.29
N SER A 36 2.86 -11.26 -12.45
CA SER A 36 3.00 -10.56 -13.72
C SER A 36 2.16 -9.27 -13.80
N LYS A 37 0.98 -9.26 -13.15
CA LYS A 37 0.11 -8.06 -13.09
C LYS A 37 0.70 -7.02 -12.14
N LEU A 38 1.24 -7.45 -11.00
CA LEU A 38 1.98 -6.57 -10.11
C LEU A 38 3.17 -5.93 -10.84
N GLY A 39 3.96 -6.72 -11.57
CA GLY A 39 5.06 -6.19 -12.37
C GLY A 39 4.62 -5.14 -13.39
N GLN A 40 3.49 -5.35 -14.06
CA GLN A 40 2.91 -4.36 -14.98
C GLN A 40 2.47 -3.09 -14.25
N PHE A 41 1.81 -3.23 -13.10
CA PHE A 41 1.36 -2.11 -12.27
C PHE A 41 2.54 -1.27 -11.78
N LEU A 42 3.60 -1.91 -11.25
CA LEU A 42 4.82 -1.22 -10.80
C LEU A 42 5.50 -0.47 -11.94
N ARG A 43 5.58 -1.08 -13.13
CA ARG A 43 6.14 -0.41 -14.32
C ARG A 43 5.39 0.85 -14.71
N LEU A 44 4.05 0.82 -14.64
CA LEU A 44 3.22 1.99 -14.92
C LEU A 44 3.37 3.08 -13.86
N ASN A 45 3.62 2.68 -12.61
CA ASN A 45 3.79 3.56 -11.46
C ASN A 45 5.28 3.77 -11.07
N ARG A 46 6.22 3.55 -11.98
CA ARG A 46 7.67 3.64 -11.69
C ARG A 46 8.13 4.95 -11.04
N GLY A 47 7.33 6.02 -11.15
CA GLY A 47 7.61 7.31 -10.53
C GLY A 47 7.49 7.34 -9.01
N VAL A 48 6.99 6.26 -8.40
CA VAL A 48 6.94 6.12 -6.93
C VAL A 48 8.22 5.52 -6.34
N PHE A 49 9.11 4.97 -7.18
CA PHE A 49 10.41 4.49 -6.74
C PHE A 49 11.43 5.63 -6.71
N MET A 50 12.29 5.65 -5.71
CA MET A 50 13.37 6.62 -5.62
C MET A 50 14.38 6.43 -6.77
N GLN A 51 14.64 5.17 -7.11
CA GLN A 51 15.49 4.80 -8.25
C GLN A 51 14.70 3.95 -9.24
N LYS A 52 14.65 4.39 -10.49
CA LYS A 52 13.90 3.71 -11.55
C LYS A 52 14.47 2.34 -11.91
N GLU A 53 15.77 2.16 -11.69
CA GLU A 53 16.51 0.91 -11.91
C GLU A 53 16.02 -0.20 -10.99
N ASP A 54 15.73 0.11 -9.73
CA ASP A 54 15.23 -0.85 -8.76
C ASP A 54 13.81 -1.31 -9.11
N CYS A 55 12.96 -0.40 -9.57
CA CYS A 55 11.67 -0.75 -10.13
C CYS A 55 11.81 -1.73 -11.30
N MET A 56 12.73 -1.46 -12.24
CA MET A 56 12.88 -2.30 -13.43
C MET A 56 13.46 -3.69 -13.11
N LYS A 57 14.37 -3.79 -12.14
CA LYS A 57 14.85 -5.08 -11.62
C LYS A 57 13.69 -5.88 -11.04
N LEU A 58 12.89 -5.26 -10.15
CA LEU A 58 11.73 -5.89 -9.53
C LEU A 58 10.70 -6.36 -10.58
N VAL A 59 10.39 -5.52 -11.56
CA VAL A 59 9.49 -5.86 -12.68
C VAL A 59 10.00 -7.08 -13.46
N SER A 60 11.30 -7.16 -13.72
CA SER A 60 11.91 -8.30 -14.41
C SER A 60 11.78 -9.59 -13.60
N VAL A 61 12.03 -9.53 -12.31
CA VAL A 61 11.89 -10.67 -11.39
C VAL A 61 10.44 -11.17 -11.36
N LEU A 62 9.47 -10.26 -11.16
CA LEU A 62 8.04 -10.59 -11.11
C LEU A 62 7.53 -11.19 -12.44
N LYS A 63 8.04 -10.72 -13.57
CA LYS A 63 7.69 -11.26 -14.89
C LYS A 63 8.10 -12.73 -15.05
N ASN A 64 9.25 -13.09 -14.53
CA ASN A 64 9.81 -14.43 -14.68
C ASN A 64 9.39 -15.38 -13.54
N PHE A 65 8.88 -14.84 -12.44
CA PHE A 65 8.54 -15.59 -11.23
C PHE A 65 7.62 -16.79 -11.50
N THR A 66 6.50 -16.58 -12.18
CA THR A 66 5.52 -17.64 -12.46
C THR A 66 6.09 -18.73 -13.36
N ALA A 67 6.93 -18.36 -14.33
CA ALA A 67 7.56 -19.33 -15.23
C ALA A 67 8.58 -20.21 -14.48
N ASN A 68 9.38 -19.60 -13.59
CA ASN A 68 10.34 -20.30 -12.76
C ASN A 68 9.65 -21.26 -11.79
N ALA A 69 8.61 -20.81 -11.10
CA ALA A 69 7.85 -21.64 -10.19
C ALA A 69 7.19 -22.84 -10.91
N LYS A 70 6.55 -22.63 -12.07
CA LYS A 70 5.97 -23.71 -12.88
C LYS A 70 7.01 -24.71 -13.33
N THR A 71 8.21 -24.27 -13.70
CA THR A 71 9.30 -25.16 -14.11
C THR A 71 9.76 -26.03 -12.95
N GLU A 72 9.86 -25.49 -11.75
CA GLU A 72 10.25 -26.26 -10.56
C GLU A 72 9.19 -27.29 -10.15
N ILE A 73 7.90 -26.90 -10.21
CA ILE A 73 6.79 -27.85 -9.97
C ILE A 73 6.82 -29.02 -10.96
N GLN A 74 7.09 -28.75 -12.25
CA GLN A 74 7.19 -29.81 -13.26
C GLN A 74 8.39 -30.74 -13.08
N LYS A 75 9.48 -30.26 -12.48
CA LYS A 75 10.68 -31.09 -12.17
C LYS A 75 10.45 -32.01 -10.99
N GLN A 76 9.57 -31.66 -10.08
CA GLN A 76 9.24 -32.54 -8.94
C GLN A 76 8.37 -33.70 -9.42
N ARG A 77 8.90 -34.92 -9.38
CA ARG A 77 8.21 -36.13 -9.83
C ARG A 77 7.07 -36.57 -8.92
N ASP A 78 6.95 -36.00 -7.74
CA ASP A 78 5.93 -36.32 -6.76
C ASP A 78 5.07 -35.08 -6.46
N PRO A 79 3.81 -35.04 -6.96
CA PRO A 79 2.91 -33.93 -6.73
C PRO A 79 2.39 -33.82 -5.28
N SER A 80 2.76 -34.75 -4.39
CA SER A 80 2.38 -34.69 -2.96
C SER A 80 3.30 -33.79 -2.13
N GLY A 81 4.49 -33.47 -2.62
CA GLY A 81 5.30 -32.37 -2.10
C GLY A 81 4.63 -31.05 -2.50
N SER A 82 4.03 -30.43 -1.56
CA SER A 82 3.06 -29.36 -1.66
C SER A 82 3.51 -28.25 -2.65
N MET A 83 2.68 -27.92 -3.63
CA MET A 83 2.87 -26.73 -4.50
C MET A 83 3.13 -25.47 -3.66
N ALA A 84 2.57 -25.41 -2.45
CA ALA A 84 2.80 -24.33 -1.49
C ALA A 84 4.26 -24.20 -1.09
N GLU A 85 4.98 -25.32 -0.88
CA GLU A 85 6.40 -25.29 -0.52
C GLU A 85 7.27 -24.82 -1.67
N VAL A 86 6.94 -25.22 -2.91
CA VAL A 86 7.66 -24.74 -4.09
C VAL A 86 7.48 -23.23 -4.26
N TYR A 87 6.26 -22.74 -4.15
CA TYR A 87 6.00 -21.32 -4.26
C TYR A 87 6.67 -20.53 -3.13
N ARG A 88 6.64 -21.03 -1.89
CA ARG A 88 7.36 -20.42 -0.77
C ARG A 88 8.84 -20.30 -1.06
N SER A 89 9.47 -21.40 -1.46
CA SER A 89 10.90 -21.41 -1.81
C SER A 89 11.21 -20.45 -2.96
N GLN A 90 10.33 -20.32 -3.95
CA GLN A 90 10.52 -19.38 -5.06
C GLN A 90 10.36 -17.92 -4.63
N VAL A 91 9.43 -17.61 -3.74
CA VAL A 91 9.28 -16.27 -3.16
C VAL A 91 10.55 -15.91 -2.39
N GLU A 92 10.99 -16.77 -1.48
CA GLU A 92 12.16 -16.54 -0.64
C GLU A 92 13.46 -16.43 -1.45
N SER A 93 13.58 -17.15 -2.57
CA SER A 93 14.82 -17.21 -3.36
C SER A 93 14.89 -16.16 -4.46
N ASN A 94 13.77 -15.72 -5.01
CA ASN A 94 13.73 -14.88 -6.22
C ASN A 94 13.20 -13.48 -6.01
N LEU A 95 12.38 -13.25 -4.98
CA LEU A 95 11.92 -11.90 -4.67
C LEU A 95 12.88 -11.21 -3.67
N PRO A 96 13.10 -9.91 -3.79
CA PRO A 96 13.79 -9.17 -2.73
C PRO A 96 12.94 -9.26 -1.45
N LYS A 97 13.58 -9.18 -0.29
CA LYS A 97 12.87 -9.18 1.00
C LYS A 97 11.88 -8.03 1.10
N SER A 98 12.32 -6.84 0.69
CA SER A 98 11.50 -5.64 0.67
C SER A 98 11.90 -4.73 -0.48
N PHE A 99 11.06 -3.73 -0.74
CA PHE A 99 11.35 -2.60 -1.62
C PHE A 99 10.72 -1.34 -1.04
N THR A 100 11.27 -0.18 -1.38
CA THR A 100 10.78 1.11 -0.87
C THR A 100 10.07 1.88 -1.98
N ILE A 101 8.89 2.39 -1.67
CA ILE A 101 8.14 3.33 -2.49
C ILE A 101 8.01 4.66 -1.76
N ASN A 102 7.94 5.76 -2.51
CA ASN A 102 7.78 7.11 -1.97
C ASN A 102 6.46 7.70 -2.47
N ILE A 103 5.44 7.61 -1.63
CA ILE A 103 4.06 8.02 -1.97
C ILE A 103 3.44 8.80 -0.82
N ALA A 104 2.43 9.62 -1.15
CA ALA A 104 1.58 10.23 -0.13
C ALA A 104 0.59 9.19 0.40
N ILE A 105 0.42 9.12 1.70
CA ILE A 105 -0.58 8.23 2.32
C ILE A 105 -1.97 8.85 2.17
N PHE A 106 -2.11 10.12 2.49
CA PHE A 106 -3.37 10.86 2.36
C PHE A 106 -3.32 11.86 1.20
N LYS A 107 -4.50 12.23 0.70
CA LYS A 107 -4.63 13.27 -0.32
C LYS A 107 -4.08 14.60 0.18
N GLY A 108 -3.23 15.23 -0.63
CA GLY A 108 -2.66 16.55 -0.30
C GLY A 108 -1.46 16.52 0.65
N THR A 109 -1.06 15.37 1.20
CA THR A 109 0.11 15.27 2.06
C THR A 109 1.42 15.09 1.28
N ALA A 110 2.54 15.33 1.95
CA ALA A 110 3.86 15.07 1.40
C ALA A 110 4.06 13.56 1.14
N LYS A 111 4.89 13.26 0.15
CA LYS A 111 5.32 11.88 -0.10
C LYS A 111 6.24 11.41 1.01
N THR A 112 6.06 10.15 1.41
CA THR A 112 6.85 9.51 2.46
C THR A 112 7.37 8.18 1.98
N PRO A 113 8.60 7.77 2.35
CA PRO A 113 9.11 6.45 2.02
C PRO A 113 8.38 5.38 2.86
N ILE A 114 7.88 4.36 2.18
CA ILE A 114 7.21 3.21 2.78
C ILE A 114 7.98 1.97 2.36
N GLU A 115 8.46 1.20 3.32
CA GLU A 115 9.04 -0.11 3.07
C GLU A 115 7.93 -1.14 2.93
N VAL A 116 7.98 -1.92 1.86
CA VAL A 116 6.97 -2.91 1.50
C VAL A 116 7.63 -4.27 1.34
N GLU A 117 7.06 -5.27 1.98
CA GLU A 117 7.44 -6.68 1.90
C GLU A 117 6.46 -7.46 1.06
N PHE A 118 6.86 -8.65 0.63
CA PHE A 118 5.98 -9.59 -0.06
C PHE A 118 5.53 -10.68 0.89
N ASP A 119 4.22 -10.84 1.00
CA ASP A 119 3.62 -12.08 1.47
C ASP A 119 2.96 -12.81 0.29
N HIS A 120 2.58 -14.08 0.46
CA HIS A 120 1.99 -14.86 -0.61
C HIS A 120 1.01 -15.90 -0.08
N TYR A 121 0.03 -16.20 -0.90
CA TYR A 121 -0.88 -17.31 -0.67
C TYR A 121 -1.27 -17.99 -1.98
N LEU A 122 -1.80 -19.19 -1.87
CA LEU A 122 -2.31 -19.95 -3.03
C LEU A 122 -3.82 -19.74 -3.17
N SER A 123 -4.24 -19.41 -4.38
CA SER A 123 -5.65 -19.36 -4.74
C SER A 123 -5.86 -20.03 -6.09
N ASN A 124 -6.73 -21.03 -6.14
CA ASN A 124 -7.06 -21.79 -7.36
C ASN A 124 -5.84 -22.36 -8.11
N GLY A 125 -4.77 -22.73 -7.40
CA GLY A 125 -3.53 -23.27 -7.98
C GLY A 125 -2.56 -22.21 -8.50
N ASP A 126 -2.87 -20.93 -8.37
CA ASP A 126 -1.97 -19.83 -8.68
C ASP A 126 -1.45 -19.16 -7.39
N VAL A 127 -0.21 -18.65 -7.44
CA VAL A 127 0.33 -17.85 -6.37
C VAL A 127 -0.14 -16.41 -6.51
N LEU A 128 -0.64 -15.85 -5.42
CA LEU A 128 -0.95 -14.44 -5.28
C LEU A 128 0.01 -13.81 -4.28
N LEU A 129 0.53 -12.64 -4.62
CA LEU A 129 1.37 -11.84 -3.75
C LEU A 129 0.54 -10.79 -3.04
N GLN A 130 0.79 -10.60 -1.76
CA GLN A 130 0.28 -9.48 -0.98
C GLN A 130 1.41 -8.50 -0.68
N LEU A 131 1.07 -7.24 -0.64
CA LEU A 131 2.00 -6.17 -0.25
C LEU A 131 1.76 -5.85 1.22
N VAL A 132 2.76 -6.09 2.03
CA VAL A 132 2.69 -5.91 3.47
C VAL A 132 3.72 -4.86 3.91
N SER A 133 3.31 -3.97 4.78
CA SER A 133 4.21 -3.00 5.41
C SER A 133 3.88 -2.93 6.89
N PRO A 134 4.70 -3.55 7.77
CA PRO A 134 4.44 -3.59 9.20
C PRO A 134 4.30 -2.19 9.83
N GLY A 135 5.07 -1.21 9.34
CA GLY A 135 5.03 0.17 9.85
C GLY A 135 4.02 1.09 9.17
N ALA A 136 3.34 0.66 8.09
CA ALA A 136 2.50 1.58 7.30
C ALA A 136 1.25 2.04 8.05
N ASN A 137 0.68 1.20 8.90
CA ASN A 137 -0.53 1.55 9.66
C ASN A 137 -0.20 2.59 10.73
N GLU A 138 0.86 2.35 11.52
CA GLU A 138 1.35 3.31 12.53
C GLU A 138 1.72 4.65 11.87
N LEU A 139 2.46 4.59 10.77
CA LEU A 139 2.81 5.78 10.00
C LEU A 139 1.57 6.52 9.48
N ALA A 140 0.54 5.81 9.04
CA ALA A 140 -0.71 6.40 8.59
C ALA A 140 -1.48 7.07 9.75
N GLU A 141 -1.51 6.47 10.92
CA GLU A 141 -2.12 7.06 12.11
C GLU A 141 -1.41 8.34 12.52
N ASP A 142 -0.09 8.33 12.64
CA ASP A 142 0.72 9.50 12.98
C ASP A 142 0.50 10.66 11.99
N TYR A 143 0.48 10.34 10.68
CA TYR A 143 0.23 11.35 9.65
C TYR A 143 -1.20 11.89 9.67
N ARG A 144 -2.19 11.04 9.93
CA ARG A 144 -3.59 11.45 10.07
C ARG A 144 -3.73 12.45 11.21
N ASP A 145 -3.22 12.09 12.38
CA ASP A 145 -3.35 12.90 13.59
C ASP A 145 -2.64 14.25 13.41
N LYS A 146 -1.44 14.24 12.84
CA LYS A 146 -0.73 15.47 12.50
C LYS A 146 -1.50 16.36 11.52
N CYS A 147 -2.10 15.79 10.46
CA CYS A 147 -2.90 16.58 9.52
C CYS A 147 -4.14 17.16 10.17
N ILE A 148 -4.78 16.43 11.08
CA ILE A 148 -5.94 16.91 11.83
C ILE A 148 -5.52 18.07 12.72
N ASP A 149 -4.45 17.92 13.50
CA ASP A 149 -3.94 18.96 14.40
C ASP A 149 -3.56 20.24 13.65
N GLU A 150 -2.85 20.13 12.52
CA GLU A 150 -2.49 21.29 11.69
C GLU A 150 -3.73 22.07 11.20
N VAL A 151 -4.79 21.37 10.80
CA VAL A 151 -6.05 21.98 10.36
C VAL A 151 -6.78 22.62 11.54
N LEU A 152 -6.85 21.93 12.68
CA LEU A 152 -7.51 22.44 13.89
C LEU A 152 -6.81 23.70 14.42
N ASP A 153 -5.49 23.73 14.41
CA ASP A 153 -4.71 24.91 14.82
C ASP A 153 -4.93 26.08 13.86
N GLY A 154 -5.02 25.80 12.56
CA GLY A 154 -5.40 26.82 11.57
C GLY A 154 -6.80 27.39 11.82
N ILE A 155 -7.78 26.55 12.15
CA ILE A 155 -9.15 26.99 12.49
C ILE A 155 -9.14 27.84 13.78
N ARG A 156 -8.47 27.40 14.83
CA ARG A 156 -8.36 28.12 16.10
C ARG A 156 -7.71 29.48 15.94
N ALA A 157 -6.72 29.61 15.05
CA ALA A 157 -6.05 30.88 14.76
C ALA A 157 -6.99 31.89 14.07
N ILE A 158 -7.93 31.41 13.23
CA ILE A 158 -8.86 32.28 12.49
C ILE A 158 -10.13 32.56 13.30
N ALA A 159 -10.62 31.57 14.03
CA ALA A 159 -11.90 31.62 14.75
C ALA A 159 -11.75 30.96 16.15
N PRO A 160 -11.15 31.66 17.11
CA PRO A 160 -10.82 31.11 18.45
C PRO A 160 -12.05 30.68 19.25
N ASP A 161 -13.20 31.27 18.98
CA ASP A 161 -14.46 31.01 19.70
C ASP A 161 -15.31 29.90 19.07
N ILE A 162 -14.85 29.28 17.98
CA ILE A 162 -15.61 28.20 17.31
C ILE A 162 -15.51 26.91 18.12
N ALA A 163 -16.65 26.26 18.32
CA ALA A 163 -16.67 24.93 18.94
C ALA A 163 -16.20 23.87 17.93
N ILE A 164 -15.17 23.12 18.30
CA ILE A 164 -14.65 21.98 17.53
C ILE A 164 -15.09 20.71 18.26
N LEU A 165 -15.75 19.82 17.54
CA LEU A 165 -16.24 18.54 18.05
C LEU A 165 -15.69 17.42 17.17
N GLU A 166 -15.17 16.38 17.81
CA GLU A 166 -14.87 15.10 17.17
C GLU A 166 -16.16 14.27 17.11
N ILE A 167 -16.48 13.71 15.93
CA ILE A 167 -17.69 12.92 15.68
C ILE A 167 -17.34 11.57 15.05
#